data_61ee8b692718201b0fdad1a274e3670a
#
_entry.id   61ee8b692718201b0fdad1a274e3670a
#
_cell.length_a   1.000
_cell.length_b   1.000
_cell.length_c   1.000
_cell.angle_alpha   90.00
_cell.angle_beta   90.00
_cell.angle_gamma   90.00
#
_symmetry.space_group_name_H-M   'P 1'
#
loop_
_entity.id
_entity.type
_entity.pdbx_description
1 polymer ?
#
loop_
_entity_poly.entity_id
_entity_poly.type
_entity_poly.pdbx_seq_one_letter_code
_entity_poly.pdbx_strand_id
1 'polypeptide(L)'
;MRRQLTEPRPARPRGTGRPRGVSSVIPASDQVARTLRPVSVIPDIPYLRRGEGERRATYFELFFDLIYVFAITQLSHHLLQDLSWAGAAETLFLLLAVYWAWNYTTWMTNWFDPETVAVRLTLVFVMLASLLMAVAIPEGFGERAGLFAASYCALQVVRNGFVVAVTPPGPFHRNFLQILTWSVLSVPLWILGAVMEDRGRWILWVAALGVDLAAPLIRYWLPGWGRTPLSEWQIDPGHFSERFQLFVIIVLGESIVITGSTASGADLTTEVVAALGFALLSSVGLWWLYFGSLTTTAVRRIAADEIPGQLGRDAYTYLHIPIVAGVLLASVGDELVIAHPGDELEVAGALVALGGPALFIVGLMAFGARVGRHRAWTSTIAVVGLLAFIPVASRLSGLVVAAIVTAVLTSLATADHLQEARSRT
;
A
#
# COMPACT_ATOMS: atom_id res chain seq x y z
N MET A 1 7.96 26.17 -71.08
CA MET A 1 7.36 27.49 -71.45
C MET A 1 6.67 28.08 -70.20
N ARG A 2 7.09 29.33 -69.82
CA ARG A 2 6.54 30.26 -68.82
C ARG A 2 6.79 29.88 -67.34
N ARG A 3 7.31 30.73 -66.65
CA ARG A 3 7.85 32.08 -66.38
C ARG A 3 7.95 32.16 -64.87
N GLN A 4 9.22 32.37 -64.43
CA GLN A 4 9.51 32.80 -63.07
C GLN A 4 8.90 34.19 -62.83
N LEU A 5 8.30 34.41 -61.69
CA LEU A 5 8.06 35.74 -61.16
C LEU A 5 8.81 35.86 -59.84
N THR A 6 9.79 36.74 -59.94
CA THR A 6 10.65 37.20 -58.82
C THR A 6 9.90 38.27 -58.05
N GLU A 7 9.72 38.09 -56.72
CA GLU A 7 9.33 39.17 -55.82
C GLU A 7 10.56 39.85 -55.19
N PRO A 8 10.49 41.21 -55.01
CA PRO A 8 11.63 41.98 -54.54
C PRO A 8 11.76 41.99 -53.02
N ARG A 9 13.05 41.93 -52.53
CA ARG A 9 13.43 42.14 -51.14
C ARG A 9 13.13 43.57 -50.66
N PRO A 10 12.61 43.78 -49.45
CA PRO A 10 12.58 45.08 -48.81
C PRO A 10 13.93 45.44 -48.17
N ALA A 11 14.27 46.72 -48.28
CA ALA A 11 15.51 47.35 -47.86
C ALA A 11 15.67 47.40 -46.32
N ARG A 12 16.96 47.31 -45.88
CA ARG A 12 17.36 47.57 -44.49
C ARG A 12 17.34 49.07 -44.18
N PRO A 13 16.77 49.49 -43.03
CA PRO A 13 17.04 50.82 -42.50
C PRO A 13 18.36 50.84 -41.72
N ARG A 14 19.12 51.91 -41.96
CA ARG A 14 20.37 52.27 -41.29
C ARG A 14 20.12 52.74 -39.87
N GLY A 15 21.11 52.49 -39.01
CA GLY A 15 21.13 52.66 -37.58
C GLY A 15 20.92 54.08 -37.05
N THR A 16 20.43 54.11 -35.84
CA THR A 16 20.64 55.22 -34.90
C THR A 16 20.80 54.68 -33.50
N GLY A 17 21.87 55.11 -32.85
CA GLY A 17 22.01 55.42 -31.44
C GLY A 17 21.71 54.35 -30.39
N ARG A 18 22.72 53.73 -29.81
CA ARG A 18 22.61 53.11 -28.47
C ARG A 18 22.34 54.19 -27.40
N PRO A 19 21.37 54.02 -26.53
CA PRO A 19 21.41 54.59 -25.19
C PRO A 19 22.14 53.63 -24.23
N ARG A 20 22.97 54.22 -23.41
CA ARG A 20 23.72 53.59 -22.33
C ARG A 20 22.79 53.18 -21.21
N GLY A 21 23.03 51.98 -20.67
CA GLY A 21 22.94 51.61 -19.24
C GLY A 21 21.62 51.87 -18.52
N VAL A 22 20.72 50.88 -18.55
CA VAL A 22 19.78 50.69 -17.42
C VAL A 22 20.17 49.37 -16.76
N SER A 23 20.84 49.46 -15.61
CA SER A 23 20.98 48.34 -14.68
C SER A 23 19.59 47.88 -14.27
N SER A 24 19.18 46.73 -14.76
CA SER A 24 17.98 46.06 -14.22
C SER A 24 18.30 45.64 -12.79
N VAL A 25 17.88 46.46 -11.84
CA VAL A 25 17.83 46.09 -10.43
C VAL A 25 16.79 44.96 -10.32
N ILE A 26 17.26 43.73 -10.16
CA ILE A 26 16.43 42.57 -9.83
C ILE A 26 15.81 42.88 -8.46
N PRO A 27 14.47 42.80 -8.31
CA PRO A 27 13.85 43.02 -7.01
C PRO A 27 14.40 42.07 -5.96
N ALA A 28 14.66 42.58 -4.78
CA ALA A 28 15.23 41.82 -3.64
C ALA A 28 14.40 40.58 -3.24
N SER A 29 13.13 40.51 -3.63
CA SER A 29 12.27 39.35 -3.46
C SER A 29 12.73 38.10 -4.21
N ASP A 30 13.34 38.25 -5.40
CA ASP A 30 13.80 37.12 -6.21
C ASP A 30 15.17 36.60 -5.76
N GLN A 31 15.96 37.43 -5.08
CA GLN A 31 17.22 36.99 -4.47
C GLN A 31 16.99 36.18 -3.19
N VAL A 32 16.00 36.53 -2.39
CA VAL A 32 15.64 35.79 -1.16
C VAL A 32 15.02 34.43 -1.49
N ALA A 33 14.26 34.32 -2.56
CA ALA A 33 13.69 33.04 -3.01
C ALA A 33 14.73 32.03 -3.52
N ARG A 34 15.90 32.50 -3.96
CA ARG A 34 17.01 31.62 -4.40
C ARG A 34 17.90 31.12 -3.27
N THR A 35 17.87 31.74 -2.08
CA THR A 35 18.75 31.39 -0.96
C THR A 35 18.13 30.40 0.04
N LEU A 36 16.86 29.96 -0.13
CA LEU A 36 16.17 29.10 0.81
C LEU A 36 15.70 27.74 0.24
N ARG A 37 16.27 27.29 -0.88
CA ARG A 37 16.18 25.86 -1.19
C ARG A 37 17.34 25.17 -0.46
N PRO A 38 17.08 24.31 0.54
CA PRO A 38 18.12 23.39 0.97
C PRO A 38 18.47 22.55 -0.27
N VAL A 39 19.67 22.75 -0.78
CA VAL A 39 20.27 21.80 -1.75
C VAL A 39 20.43 20.52 -0.95
N SER A 40 19.43 19.64 -1.00
CA SER A 40 19.65 18.25 -0.64
C SER A 40 20.67 17.73 -1.64
N VAL A 41 21.95 17.69 -1.25
CA VAL A 41 22.98 17.02 -2.00
C VAL A 41 22.66 15.53 -1.90
N ILE A 42 21.72 15.08 -2.72
CA ILE A 42 21.54 13.63 -2.94
C ILE A 42 22.85 13.20 -3.60
N PRO A 43 23.60 12.28 -2.97
CA PRO A 43 24.86 11.81 -3.53
C PRO A 43 24.62 11.33 -4.97
N ASP A 44 25.59 11.49 -5.85
CA ASP A 44 25.52 10.98 -7.23
C ASP A 44 25.61 9.44 -7.20
N ILE A 45 24.52 8.80 -6.82
CA ILE A 45 24.38 7.35 -6.78
C ILE A 45 23.79 6.92 -8.13
N PRO A 46 24.52 6.10 -8.91
CA PRO A 46 24.11 5.75 -10.29
C PRO A 46 22.77 4.99 -10.38
N TYR A 47 22.28 4.47 -9.28
CA TYR A 47 21.04 3.66 -9.21
C TYR A 47 19.83 4.42 -8.69
N LEU A 48 19.98 5.71 -8.29
CA LEU A 48 18.84 6.52 -7.86
C LEU A 48 18.02 6.97 -9.06
N ARG A 49 16.72 7.05 -8.83
CA ARG A 49 15.78 7.63 -9.81
C ARG A 49 16.18 9.07 -10.12
N ARG A 50 16.46 9.36 -11.39
CA ARG A 50 16.82 10.70 -11.90
C ARG A 50 15.65 11.26 -12.70
N GLY A 51 15.35 12.54 -12.56
CA GLY A 51 14.35 13.25 -13.37
C GLY A 51 13.46 14.16 -12.55
N GLU A 52 13.17 15.35 -13.11
CA GLU A 52 12.12 16.25 -12.64
C GLU A 52 10.82 15.88 -13.39
N GLY A 53 9.78 15.49 -12.66
CA GLY A 53 8.47 15.15 -13.22
C GLY A 53 7.70 14.17 -12.32
N GLU A 54 6.40 14.00 -12.59
CA GLU A 54 5.59 12.98 -11.94
C GLU A 54 6.15 11.60 -12.27
N ARG A 55 6.61 10.90 -11.24
CA ARG A 55 7.09 9.53 -11.35
C ARG A 55 5.90 8.59 -11.22
N ARG A 56 5.84 7.62 -12.11
CA ARG A 56 4.82 6.57 -12.08
C ARG A 56 5.46 5.23 -11.73
N ALA A 57 4.62 4.29 -11.27
CA ALA A 57 5.04 2.91 -11.09
C ALA A 57 5.51 2.33 -12.43
N THR A 58 6.66 1.66 -12.42
CA THR A 58 7.21 1.01 -13.61
C THR A 58 6.52 -0.33 -13.87
N TYR A 59 6.59 -0.83 -15.11
CA TYR A 59 6.09 -2.16 -15.43
C TYR A 59 6.76 -3.27 -14.62
N PHE A 60 8.00 -3.07 -14.22
CA PHE A 60 8.71 -4.03 -13.39
C PHE A 60 8.18 -4.06 -11.95
N GLU A 61 7.81 -2.90 -11.40
CA GLU A 61 7.15 -2.81 -10.10
C GLU A 61 5.75 -3.45 -10.13
N LEU A 62 5.00 -3.29 -11.22
CA LEU A 62 3.72 -3.99 -11.41
C LEU A 62 3.91 -5.51 -11.48
N PHE A 63 4.93 -5.97 -12.19
CA PHE A 63 5.25 -7.39 -12.26
C PHE A 63 5.66 -7.95 -10.88
N PHE A 64 6.44 -7.19 -10.11
CA PHE A 64 6.75 -7.52 -8.72
C PHE A 64 5.49 -7.69 -7.87
N ASP A 65 4.51 -6.81 -8.02
CA ASP A 65 3.27 -6.83 -7.24
C ASP A 65 2.41 -8.07 -7.50
N LEU A 66 2.52 -8.73 -8.66
CA LEU A 66 1.76 -9.95 -8.97
C LEU A 66 2.07 -11.10 -8.00
N ILE A 67 3.25 -11.14 -7.40
CA ILE A 67 3.57 -12.14 -6.38
C ILE A 67 2.72 -11.94 -5.13
N TYR A 68 2.40 -10.71 -4.82
CA TYR A 68 1.57 -10.38 -3.67
C TYR A 68 0.07 -10.64 -3.92
N VAL A 69 -0.38 -10.68 -5.18
CA VAL A 69 -1.71 -11.27 -5.50
C VAL A 69 -1.76 -12.69 -4.97
N PHE A 70 -0.78 -13.54 -5.36
CA PHE A 70 -0.72 -14.92 -4.89
C PHE A 70 -0.60 -15.03 -3.36
N ALA A 71 0.17 -14.14 -2.71
CA ALA A 71 0.27 -14.14 -1.25
C ALA A 71 -1.06 -13.83 -0.56
N ILE A 72 -1.84 -12.86 -1.09
CA ILE A 72 -3.17 -12.52 -0.57
C ILE A 72 -4.13 -13.69 -0.78
N THR A 73 -4.12 -14.36 -1.94
CA THR A 73 -4.90 -15.60 -2.17
C THR A 73 -4.61 -16.66 -1.11
N GLN A 74 -3.32 -16.91 -0.81
CA GLN A 74 -2.95 -17.88 0.20
C GLN A 74 -3.43 -17.48 1.60
N LEU A 75 -3.42 -16.19 1.94
CA LEU A 75 -3.93 -15.68 3.22
C LEU A 75 -5.45 -15.85 3.34
N SER A 76 -6.20 -15.56 2.27
CA SER A 76 -7.65 -15.77 2.24
C SER A 76 -8.00 -17.23 2.42
N HIS A 77 -7.32 -18.12 1.70
CA HIS A 77 -7.53 -19.57 1.84
C HIS A 77 -7.13 -20.09 3.22
N HIS A 78 -6.04 -19.56 3.82
CA HIS A 78 -5.63 -19.94 5.17
C HIS A 78 -6.70 -19.59 6.20
N LEU A 79 -7.32 -18.39 6.10
CA LEU A 79 -8.42 -17.99 6.98
C LEU A 79 -9.67 -18.83 6.76
N LEU A 80 -9.99 -19.18 5.51
CA LEU A 80 -11.15 -20.02 5.21
C LEU A 80 -11.04 -21.44 5.75
N GLN A 81 -9.83 -21.99 5.82
CA GLN A 81 -9.58 -23.31 6.38
C GLN A 81 -9.75 -23.35 7.91
N ASP A 82 -9.52 -22.24 8.60
CA ASP A 82 -9.68 -22.10 10.05
C ASP A 82 -10.31 -20.74 10.42
N LEU A 83 -11.65 -20.68 10.40
CA LEU A 83 -12.44 -19.50 10.81
C LEU A 83 -12.56 -19.38 12.33
N SER A 84 -11.51 -19.72 13.06
CA SER A 84 -11.40 -19.53 14.50
C SER A 84 -10.63 -18.24 14.85
N TRP A 85 -10.64 -17.86 16.12
CA TRP A 85 -9.80 -16.77 16.61
C TRP A 85 -8.29 -17.08 16.47
N ALA A 86 -7.90 -18.36 16.51
CA ALA A 86 -6.51 -18.77 16.29
C ALA A 86 -6.12 -18.58 14.82
N GLY A 87 -6.92 -19.10 13.87
CA GLY A 87 -6.68 -18.92 12.44
C GLY A 87 -6.73 -17.46 12.02
N ALA A 88 -7.65 -16.64 12.60
CA ALA A 88 -7.67 -15.20 12.37
C ALA A 88 -6.38 -14.50 12.87
N ALA A 89 -5.87 -14.90 14.04
CA ALA A 89 -4.60 -14.37 14.58
C ALA A 89 -3.39 -14.78 13.73
N GLU A 90 -3.33 -16.02 13.25
CA GLU A 90 -2.29 -16.49 12.33
C GLU A 90 -2.35 -15.75 11.01
N THR A 91 -3.54 -15.64 10.41
CA THR A 91 -3.74 -14.90 9.17
C THR A 91 -3.32 -13.43 9.31
N LEU A 92 -3.72 -12.77 10.39
CA LEU A 92 -3.31 -11.37 10.64
C LEU A 92 -1.79 -11.26 10.79
N PHE A 93 -1.15 -12.18 11.51
CA PHE A 93 0.29 -12.20 11.67
C PHE A 93 1.01 -12.37 10.32
N LEU A 94 0.59 -13.34 9.52
CA LEU A 94 1.14 -13.61 8.20
C LEU A 94 0.88 -12.44 7.24
N LEU A 95 -0.31 -11.85 7.28
CA LEU A 95 -0.63 -10.63 6.51
C LEU A 95 0.31 -9.48 6.86
N LEU A 96 0.56 -9.24 8.15
CA LEU A 96 1.46 -8.17 8.59
C LEU A 96 2.90 -8.42 8.08
N ALA A 97 3.40 -9.64 8.13
CA ALA A 97 4.72 -9.97 7.61
C ALA A 97 4.80 -9.80 6.08
N VAL A 98 3.82 -10.32 5.33
CA VAL A 98 3.72 -10.16 3.87
C VAL A 98 3.62 -8.69 3.47
N TYR A 99 2.72 -7.95 4.10
CA TYR A 99 2.56 -6.52 3.87
C TYR A 99 3.85 -5.75 4.16
N TRP A 100 4.57 -6.11 5.23
CA TRP A 100 5.82 -5.46 5.62
C TRP A 100 6.93 -5.69 4.61
N ALA A 101 7.03 -6.92 4.08
CA ALA A 101 7.96 -7.27 3.02
C ALA A 101 7.72 -6.44 1.75
N TRP A 102 6.45 -6.31 1.33
CA TRP A 102 6.04 -5.49 0.21
C TRP A 102 6.32 -3.99 0.46
N ASN A 103 5.91 -3.49 1.60
CA ASN A 103 6.02 -2.07 1.97
C ASN A 103 7.48 -1.59 1.94
N TYR A 104 8.42 -2.33 2.53
CA TYR A 104 9.83 -1.96 2.49
C TYR A 104 10.42 -1.96 1.08
N THR A 105 9.94 -2.84 0.20
CA THR A 105 10.35 -2.82 -1.21
C THR A 105 9.80 -1.59 -1.92
N THR A 106 8.56 -1.20 -1.62
CA THR A 106 7.95 0.03 -2.12
C THR A 106 8.73 1.27 -1.66
N TRP A 107 9.20 1.32 -0.40
CA TRP A 107 10.09 2.36 0.06
C TRP A 107 11.41 2.38 -0.70
N MET A 108 12.04 1.22 -0.94
CA MET A 108 13.29 1.12 -1.71
C MET A 108 13.09 1.63 -3.14
N THR A 109 12.05 1.20 -3.85
CA THR A 109 11.81 1.59 -5.25
C THR A 109 11.33 3.04 -5.39
N ASN A 110 10.97 3.71 -4.32
CA ASN A 110 10.73 5.15 -4.33
C ASN A 110 12.04 5.95 -4.55
N TRP A 111 13.17 5.42 -4.06
CA TRP A 111 14.48 6.05 -4.24
C TRP A 111 15.28 5.44 -5.39
N PHE A 112 15.28 4.11 -5.54
CA PHE A 112 16.09 3.37 -6.50
C PHE A 112 15.30 3.04 -7.77
N ASP A 113 15.97 3.16 -8.92
CA ASP A 113 15.36 2.97 -10.23
C ASP A 113 15.33 1.49 -10.62
N PRO A 114 14.13 0.86 -10.71
CA PRO A 114 13.97 -0.54 -11.12
C PRO A 114 14.41 -0.82 -12.56
N GLU A 115 14.59 0.21 -13.38
CA GLU A 115 15.07 0.05 -14.76
C GLU A 115 16.59 -0.21 -14.81
N THR A 116 17.33 0.05 -13.74
CA THR A 116 18.75 -0.28 -13.66
C THR A 116 18.96 -1.77 -13.38
N VAL A 117 19.98 -2.37 -14.02
CA VAL A 117 20.24 -3.82 -13.94
C VAL A 117 20.46 -4.29 -12.51
N ALA A 118 21.22 -3.55 -11.71
CA ALA A 118 21.55 -3.96 -10.33
C ALA A 118 20.30 -3.96 -9.43
N VAL A 119 19.45 -2.93 -9.52
CA VAL A 119 18.17 -2.85 -8.78
C VAL A 119 17.23 -3.95 -9.25
N ARG A 120 17.14 -4.16 -10.58
CA ARG A 120 16.28 -5.21 -11.17
C ARG A 120 16.67 -6.60 -10.70
N LEU A 121 17.97 -6.95 -10.68
CA LEU A 121 18.43 -8.24 -10.18
C LEU A 121 18.13 -8.42 -8.68
N THR A 122 18.30 -7.37 -7.89
CA THR A 122 17.91 -7.39 -6.47
C THR A 122 16.41 -7.63 -6.31
N LEU A 123 15.58 -6.95 -7.11
CA LEU A 123 14.13 -7.16 -7.08
C LEU A 123 13.74 -8.56 -7.54
N VAL A 124 14.42 -9.16 -8.55
CA VAL A 124 14.20 -10.56 -8.94
C VAL A 124 14.47 -11.51 -7.78
N PHE A 125 15.55 -11.31 -7.02
CA PHE A 125 15.81 -12.08 -5.81
C PHE A 125 14.71 -11.88 -4.76
N VAL A 126 14.30 -10.63 -4.51
CA VAL A 126 13.21 -10.33 -3.56
C VAL A 126 11.90 -10.97 -4.03
N MET A 127 11.61 -10.96 -5.35
CA MET A 127 10.45 -11.66 -5.93
C MET A 127 10.47 -13.15 -5.64
N LEU A 128 11.60 -13.82 -5.87
CA LEU A 128 11.74 -15.26 -5.59
C LEU A 128 11.53 -15.55 -4.10
N ALA A 129 12.17 -14.78 -3.22
CA ALA A 129 12.00 -14.95 -1.78
C ALA A 129 10.56 -14.66 -1.34
N SER A 130 9.90 -13.63 -1.90
CA SER A 130 8.48 -13.34 -1.63
C SER A 130 7.56 -14.45 -2.13
N LEU A 131 7.86 -15.05 -3.28
CA LEU A 131 7.10 -16.19 -3.81
C LEU A 131 7.24 -17.43 -2.90
N LEU A 132 8.46 -17.74 -2.45
CA LEU A 132 8.69 -18.83 -1.51
C LEU A 132 8.00 -18.59 -0.17
N MET A 133 8.02 -17.34 0.31
CA MET A 133 7.27 -16.94 1.51
C MET A 133 5.76 -17.15 1.31
N ALA A 134 5.21 -16.76 0.16
CA ALA A 134 3.79 -16.93 -0.15
C ALA A 134 3.38 -18.42 -0.26
N VAL A 135 4.21 -19.25 -0.90
CA VAL A 135 4.04 -20.72 -0.95
C VAL A 135 4.03 -21.36 0.44
N ALA A 136 4.72 -20.74 1.40
CA ALA A 136 4.77 -21.26 2.78
C ALA A 136 3.54 -20.89 3.61
N ILE A 137 2.73 -19.90 3.22
CA ILE A 137 1.60 -19.37 4.03
C ILE A 137 0.64 -20.45 4.53
N PRO A 138 0.13 -21.40 3.71
CA PRO A 138 -0.85 -22.40 4.21
C PRO A 138 -0.34 -23.22 5.39
N GLU A 139 0.96 -23.49 5.43
CA GLU A 139 1.65 -24.24 6.49
C GLU A 139 2.64 -23.34 7.25
N GLY A 140 2.38 -22.04 7.28
CA GLY A 140 3.28 -21.02 7.81
C GLY A 140 3.55 -21.19 9.31
N PHE A 141 2.55 -21.62 10.07
CA PHE A 141 2.67 -22.00 11.47
C PHE A 141 2.92 -23.51 11.69
N GLY A 142 2.97 -24.32 10.61
CA GLY A 142 3.18 -25.75 10.60
C GLY A 142 4.58 -26.14 10.07
N GLU A 143 4.56 -27.09 9.13
CA GLU A 143 5.77 -27.70 8.54
C GLU A 143 6.60 -26.72 7.72
N ARG A 144 6.00 -25.67 7.14
CA ARG A 144 6.67 -24.67 6.30
C ARG A 144 7.11 -23.41 7.05
N ALA A 145 7.05 -23.41 8.40
CA ALA A 145 7.50 -22.30 9.24
C ALA A 145 8.94 -21.87 8.93
N GLY A 146 9.84 -22.86 8.74
CA GLY A 146 11.24 -22.61 8.37
C GLY A 146 11.38 -21.91 7.01
N LEU A 147 10.62 -22.34 6.01
CA LEU A 147 10.61 -21.71 4.69
C LEU A 147 10.08 -20.28 4.74
N PHE A 148 8.97 -20.04 5.48
CA PHE A 148 8.40 -18.71 5.65
C PHE A 148 9.42 -17.74 6.28
N ALA A 149 9.97 -18.11 7.45
CA ALA A 149 10.91 -17.27 8.17
C ALA A 149 12.21 -17.03 7.40
N ALA A 150 12.79 -18.07 6.78
CA ALA A 150 14.01 -17.93 5.98
C ALA A 150 13.81 -17.02 4.78
N SER A 151 12.69 -17.16 4.05
CA SER A 151 12.35 -16.34 2.91
C SER A 151 12.13 -14.88 3.30
N TYR A 152 11.38 -14.64 4.38
CA TYR A 152 11.17 -13.29 4.94
C TYR A 152 12.49 -12.63 5.34
N CYS A 153 13.35 -13.32 6.09
CA CYS A 153 14.65 -12.80 6.50
C CYS A 153 15.57 -12.54 5.30
N ALA A 154 15.61 -13.46 4.34
CA ALA A 154 16.46 -13.33 3.15
C ALA A 154 16.10 -12.09 2.33
N LEU A 155 14.80 -11.88 2.06
CA LEU A 155 14.37 -10.70 1.31
C LEU A 155 14.67 -9.39 2.05
N GLN A 156 14.50 -9.34 3.37
CA GLN A 156 14.78 -8.14 4.18
C GLN A 156 16.28 -7.82 4.18
N VAL A 157 17.12 -8.84 4.44
CA VAL A 157 18.58 -8.66 4.54
C VAL A 157 19.21 -8.34 3.18
N VAL A 158 18.83 -9.06 2.11
CA VAL A 158 19.40 -8.85 0.77
C VAL A 158 19.01 -7.48 0.22
N ARG A 159 17.74 -7.10 0.31
CA ARG A 159 17.27 -5.79 -0.15
C ARG A 159 17.98 -4.65 0.57
N ASN A 160 17.98 -4.65 1.91
CA ASN A 160 18.61 -3.59 2.69
C ASN A 160 20.13 -3.61 2.56
N GLY A 161 20.74 -4.81 2.48
CA GLY A 161 22.17 -5.01 2.24
C GLY A 161 22.61 -4.46 0.88
N PHE A 162 21.81 -4.68 -0.17
CA PHE A 162 22.07 -4.08 -1.49
C PHE A 162 22.13 -2.55 -1.38
N VAL A 163 21.16 -1.91 -0.74
CA VAL A 163 21.14 -0.46 -0.61
C VAL A 163 22.38 0.04 0.13
N VAL A 164 22.77 -0.60 1.22
CA VAL A 164 24.01 -0.26 1.95
C VAL A 164 25.24 -0.43 1.07
N ALA A 165 25.32 -1.50 0.28
CA ALA A 165 26.48 -1.78 -0.56
C ALA A 165 26.67 -0.77 -1.70
N VAL A 166 25.57 -0.20 -2.24
CA VAL A 166 25.64 0.70 -3.40
C VAL A 166 25.64 2.18 -3.03
N THR A 167 25.39 2.52 -1.76
CA THR A 167 25.36 3.92 -1.31
C THR A 167 26.71 4.34 -0.74
N PRO A 168 27.26 5.51 -1.14
CA PRO A 168 28.49 6.02 -0.57
C PRO A 168 28.29 6.46 0.90
N PRO A 169 29.35 6.43 1.73
CA PRO A 169 29.28 6.90 3.10
C PRO A 169 28.68 8.30 3.24
N GLY A 170 27.67 8.44 4.09
CA GLY A 170 26.95 9.70 4.31
C GLY A 170 25.69 9.50 5.15
N PRO A 171 24.86 10.53 5.36
CA PRO A 171 23.63 10.43 6.15
C PRO A 171 22.66 9.39 5.58
N PHE A 172 22.46 9.35 4.26
CA PHE A 172 21.60 8.40 3.57
C PHE A 172 22.09 6.94 3.76
N HIS A 173 23.39 6.68 3.55
CA HIS A 173 24.01 5.38 3.82
C HIS A 173 23.81 4.95 5.28
N ARG A 174 24.05 5.88 6.23
CA ARG A 174 23.88 5.61 7.67
C ARG A 174 22.44 5.26 8.01
N ASN A 175 21.44 5.90 7.39
CA ASN A 175 20.04 5.57 7.54
C ASN A 175 19.79 4.10 7.15
N PHE A 176 20.25 3.68 5.95
CA PHE A 176 20.07 2.30 5.51
C PHE A 176 20.86 1.28 6.31
N LEU A 177 22.03 1.67 6.82
CA LEU A 177 22.78 0.80 7.74
C LEU A 177 22.03 0.59 9.07
N GLN A 178 21.33 1.63 9.58
CA GLN A 178 20.45 1.47 10.74
C GLN A 178 19.26 0.55 10.40
N ILE A 179 18.63 0.71 9.25
CA ILE A 179 17.54 -0.16 8.78
C ILE A 179 18.01 -1.62 8.67
N LEU A 180 19.16 -1.85 8.02
CA LEU A 180 19.74 -3.19 7.90
C LEU A 180 20.05 -3.80 9.28
N THR A 181 20.60 -3.01 10.19
CA THR A 181 20.89 -3.47 11.56
C THR A 181 19.61 -3.95 12.26
N TRP A 182 18.52 -3.18 12.19
CA TRP A 182 17.22 -3.60 12.77
C TRP A 182 16.68 -4.87 12.10
N SER A 183 16.79 -4.99 10.77
CA SER A 183 16.40 -6.21 10.05
C SER A 183 17.24 -7.43 10.47
N VAL A 184 18.56 -7.26 10.69
CA VAL A 184 19.43 -8.34 11.14
C VAL A 184 19.15 -8.70 12.61
N LEU A 185 18.77 -7.74 13.46
CA LEU A 185 18.42 -8.01 14.86
C LEU A 185 17.14 -8.83 14.99
N SER A 186 16.21 -8.76 14.05
CA SER A 186 15.00 -9.60 14.07
C SER A 186 15.25 -11.02 13.56
N VAL A 187 16.28 -11.27 12.73
CA VAL A 187 16.58 -12.59 12.13
C VAL A 187 16.66 -13.72 13.15
N PRO A 188 17.41 -13.62 14.27
CA PRO A 188 17.47 -14.71 15.26
C PRO A 188 16.11 -15.07 15.83
N LEU A 189 15.22 -14.08 16.04
CA LEU A 189 13.88 -14.33 16.56
C LEU A 189 13.01 -15.05 15.53
N TRP A 190 13.09 -14.68 14.24
CA TRP A 190 12.40 -15.36 13.15
C TRP A 190 12.87 -16.82 13.02
N ILE A 191 14.18 -17.05 12.97
CA ILE A 191 14.76 -18.40 12.75
C ILE A 191 14.56 -19.29 13.97
N LEU A 192 14.79 -18.79 15.19
CA LEU A 192 14.55 -19.55 16.41
C LEU A 192 13.05 -19.88 16.57
N GLY A 193 12.15 -18.93 16.26
CA GLY A 193 10.72 -19.17 16.29
C GLY A 193 10.28 -20.23 15.28
N ALA A 194 10.96 -20.34 14.13
CA ALA A 194 10.64 -21.36 13.13
C ALA A 194 10.96 -22.79 13.58
N VAL A 195 11.95 -22.98 14.46
CA VAL A 195 12.32 -24.31 15.01
C VAL A 195 11.61 -24.63 16.33
N MET A 196 10.91 -23.65 16.92
CA MET A 196 10.07 -23.86 18.09
C MET A 196 8.67 -24.33 17.67
N GLU A 197 7.94 -24.89 18.62
CA GLU A 197 6.56 -25.31 18.46
C GLU A 197 5.62 -24.41 19.26
N ASP A 198 4.35 -24.34 18.86
CA ASP A 198 3.25 -23.68 19.57
C ASP A 198 3.59 -22.31 20.19
N ARG A 199 3.54 -22.21 21.51
CA ARG A 199 3.77 -20.96 22.25
C ARG A 199 5.16 -20.38 22.03
N GLY A 200 6.17 -21.22 21.86
CA GLY A 200 7.54 -20.77 21.62
C GLY A 200 7.65 -20.01 20.31
N ARG A 201 7.06 -20.55 19.24
CA ARG A 201 6.97 -19.91 17.91
C ARG A 201 6.25 -18.59 18.00
N TRP A 202 5.04 -18.57 18.59
CA TRP A 202 4.24 -17.35 18.73
C TRP A 202 4.99 -16.24 19.46
N ILE A 203 5.62 -16.52 20.60
CA ILE A 203 6.35 -15.51 21.38
C ILE A 203 7.50 -14.92 20.56
N LEU A 204 8.31 -15.77 19.93
CA LEU A 204 9.47 -15.30 19.16
C LEU A 204 9.07 -14.55 17.89
N TRP A 205 8.07 -15.03 17.17
CA TRP A 205 7.60 -14.39 15.94
C TRP A 205 6.87 -13.07 16.20
N VAL A 206 6.04 -12.99 17.24
CA VAL A 206 5.41 -11.72 17.65
C VAL A 206 6.49 -10.73 18.09
N ALA A 207 7.52 -11.18 18.81
CA ALA A 207 8.64 -10.32 19.17
C ALA A 207 9.42 -9.87 17.92
N ALA A 208 9.70 -10.77 16.97
CA ALA A 208 10.40 -10.47 15.72
C ALA A 208 9.64 -9.41 14.88
N LEU A 209 8.36 -9.68 14.63
CA LEU A 209 7.49 -8.76 13.88
C LEU A 209 7.31 -7.44 14.64
N GLY A 210 7.21 -7.49 15.98
CA GLY A 210 7.17 -6.31 16.83
C GLY A 210 8.41 -5.42 16.69
N VAL A 211 9.60 -6.03 16.59
CA VAL A 211 10.86 -5.34 16.29
C VAL A 211 10.78 -4.65 14.92
N ASP A 212 10.34 -5.39 13.91
CA ASP A 212 10.25 -4.87 12.53
C ASP A 212 9.24 -3.71 12.44
N LEU A 213 8.06 -3.84 13.04
CA LEU A 213 7.01 -2.81 13.05
C LEU A 213 7.37 -1.58 13.90
N ALA A 214 8.09 -1.77 15.01
CA ALA A 214 8.48 -0.68 15.90
C ALA A 214 9.65 0.15 15.36
N ALA A 215 10.55 -0.46 14.58
CA ALA A 215 11.77 0.17 14.11
C ALA A 215 11.55 1.53 13.40
N PRO A 216 10.63 1.69 12.43
CA PRO A 216 10.36 2.99 11.81
C PRO A 216 9.73 4.00 12.77
N LEU A 217 8.92 3.57 13.75
CA LEU A 217 8.27 4.46 14.72
C LEU A 217 9.28 5.14 15.61
N ILE A 218 10.31 4.40 16.06
CA ILE A 218 11.43 4.94 16.84
C ILE A 218 12.56 5.50 15.96
N ARG A 219 12.32 5.58 14.64
CA ARG A 219 13.28 6.08 13.64
C ARG A 219 14.60 5.32 13.67
N TYR A 220 14.54 3.99 13.72
CA TYR A 220 15.70 3.08 13.72
C TYR A 220 16.78 3.45 14.73
N TRP A 221 16.38 3.89 15.93
CA TRP A 221 17.31 4.33 16.97
C TRP A 221 18.30 3.20 17.33
N LEU A 222 19.59 3.55 17.38
CA LEU A 222 20.67 2.67 17.84
C LEU A 222 21.53 3.38 18.88
N PRO A 223 22.04 2.65 19.90
CA PRO A 223 23.00 3.21 20.87
C PRO A 223 24.22 3.80 20.15
N GLY A 224 24.66 4.99 20.56
CA GLY A 224 25.79 5.68 19.95
C GLY A 224 25.53 6.33 18.57
N TRP A 225 24.46 5.92 17.86
CA TRP A 225 24.12 6.45 16.54
C TRP A 225 22.93 7.39 16.56
N GLY A 226 22.06 7.25 17.57
CA GLY A 226 20.83 8.04 17.68
C GLY A 226 19.75 7.62 16.71
N ARG A 227 18.80 8.53 16.45
CA ARG A 227 17.67 8.31 15.55
C ARG A 227 18.00 8.80 14.13
N THR A 228 17.48 8.15 13.11
CA THR A 228 17.56 8.65 11.74
C THR A 228 16.92 10.05 11.64
N PRO A 229 17.59 11.02 11.02
CA PRO A 229 17.00 12.34 10.75
C PRO A 229 15.79 12.21 9.81
N LEU A 230 14.74 12.96 10.04
CA LEU A 230 13.54 12.95 9.19
C LEU A 230 13.81 13.54 7.79
N SER A 231 14.84 14.38 7.67
CA SER A 231 15.31 14.92 6.38
C SER A 231 15.76 13.83 5.39
N GLU A 232 16.16 12.65 5.89
CA GLU A 232 16.57 11.51 5.05
C GLU A 232 15.37 10.72 4.49
N TRP A 233 14.16 11.01 4.95
CA TRP A 233 12.94 10.31 4.55
C TRP A 233 12.17 11.08 3.48
N GLN A 234 12.88 11.55 2.46
CA GLN A 234 12.25 12.18 1.31
C GLN A 234 11.63 11.12 0.40
N ILE A 235 10.39 11.34 0.00
CA ILE A 235 9.65 10.47 -0.91
C ILE A 235 9.15 11.29 -2.09
N ASP A 236 8.93 10.64 -3.23
CA ASP A 236 8.08 11.14 -4.30
C ASP A 236 6.63 10.84 -3.94
N PRO A 237 5.78 11.84 -3.62
CA PRO A 237 4.43 11.59 -3.15
C PRO A 237 3.53 10.94 -4.18
N GLY A 238 3.73 11.25 -5.48
CA GLY A 238 2.96 10.70 -6.58
C GLY A 238 3.23 9.21 -6.74
N HIS A 239 4.49 8.84 -6.95
CA HIS A 239 4.91 7.44 -7.09
C HIS A 239 4.56 6.61 -5.85
N PHE A 240 4.84 7.13 -4.65
CA PHE A 240 4.57 6.43 -3.40
C PHE A 240 3.08 6.12 -3.21
N SER A 241 2.22 7.13 -3.44
CA SER A 241 0.77 6.97 -3.38
C SER A 241 0.26 5.97 -4.43
N GLU A 242 0.74 6.05 -5.67
CA GLU A 242 0.36 5.14 -6.75
C GLU A 242 0.67 3.68 -6.40
N ARG A 243 1.83 3.40 -5.79
CA ARG A 243 2.18 2.05 -5.35
C ARG A 243 1.17 1.47 -4.36
N PHE A 244 0.75 2.25 -3.36
CA PHE A 244 -0.26 1.80 -2.39
C PHE A 244 -1.65 1.64 -3.02
N GLN A 245 -2.01 2.52 -3.95
CA GLN A 245 -3.25 2.39 -4.72
C GLN A 245 -3.27 1.11 -5.54
N LEU A 246 -2.17 0.78 -6.21
CA LEU A 246 -2.01 -0.47 -6.96
C LEU A 246 -2.10 -1.69 -6.04
N PHE A 247 -1.52 -1.64 -4.85
CA PHE A 247 -1.65 -2.72 -3.87
C PHE A 247 -3.11 -2.94 -3.42
N VAL A 248 -3.86 -1.87 -3.18
CA VAL A 248 -5.30 -1.97 -2.88
C VAL A 248 -6.08 -2.56 -4.07
N ILE A 249 -5.74 -2.21 -5.32
CA ILE A 249 -6.33 -2.84 -6.52
C ILE A 249 -6.04 -4.35 -6.53
N ILE A 250 -4.83 -4.77 -6.18
CA ILE A 250 -4.45 -6.18 -6.10
C ILE A 250 -5.33 -6.92 -5.11
N VAL A 251 -5.49 -6.37 -3.91
CA VAL A 251 -6.29 -7.01 -2.84
C VAL A 251 -7.78 -7.05 -3.23
N LEU A 252 -8.30 -5.99 -3.87
CA LEU A 252 -9.66 -5.99 -4.42
C LEU A 252 -9.81 -6.97 -5.60
N GLY A 253 -8.76 -7.11 -6.44
CA GLY A 253 -8.73 -8.07 -7.53
C GLY A 253 -8.81 -9.50 -7.05
N GLU A 254 -8.20 -9.80 -5.91
CA GLU A 254 -8.28 -11.09 -5.26
C GLU A 254 -9.72 -11.45 -4.87
N SER A 255 -10.49 -10.51 -4.33
CA SER A 255 -11.92 -10.72 -4.05
C SER A 255 -12.66 -11.20 -5.32
N ILE A 256 -12.35 -10.65 -6.50
CA ILE A 256 -12.97 -11.06 -7.76
C ILE A 256 -12.50 -12.47 -8.17
N VAL A 257 -11.22 -12.79 -8.01
CA VAL A 257 -10.65 -14.09 -8.36
C VAL A 257 -11.24 -15.21 -7.51
N ILE A 258 -11.26 -15.01 -6.19
CA ILE A 258 -11.82 -15.99 -5.24
C ILE A 258 -13.30 -16.22 -5.54
N THR A 259 -14.11 -15.18 -5.62
CA THR A 259 -15.55 -15.27 -5.86
C THR A 259 -15.85 -15.94 -7.21
N GLY A 260 -15.08 -15.61 -8.26
CA GLY A 260 -15.20 -16.25 -9.57
C GLY A 260 -14.81 -17.73 -9.55
N SER A 261 -13.74 -18.09 -8.83
CA SER A 261 -13.28 -19.47 -8.66
C SER A 261 -14.32 -20.32 -7.94
N THR A 262 -14.86 -19.84 -6.81
CA THR A 262 -15.88 -20.54 -6.02
C THR A 262 -17.15 -20.75 -6.83
N ALA A 263 -17.63 -19.74 -7.54
CA ALA A 263 -18.82 -19.86 -8.39
C ALA A 263 -18.58 -20.81 -9.58
N SER A 264 -17.37 -20.90 -10.12
CA SER A 264 -17.08 -21.82 -11.24
C SER A 264 -17.13 -23.29 -10.83
N GLY A 265 -16.95 -23.58 -9.55
CA GLY A 265 -17.09 -24.91 -8.95
C GLY A 265 -18.49 -25.26 -8.47
N ALA A 266 -19.43 -24.31 -8.45
CA ALA A 266 -20.79 -24.48 -7.99
C ALA A 266 -21.80 -24.59 -9.14
N ASP A 267 -22.97 -25.16 -8.85
CA ASP A 267 -24.12 -25.06 -9.77
C ASP A 267 -24.59 -23.60 -9.83
N LEU A 268 -24.63 -23.03 -11.04
CA LEU A 268 -25.03 -21.65 -11.26
C LEU A 268 -26.53 -21.43 -11.06
N THR A 269 -26.99 -21.56 -9.82
CA THR A 269 -28.37 -21.24 -9.45
C THR A 269 -28.60 -19.72 -9.46
N THR A 270 -29.86 -19.31 -9.45
CA THR A 270 -30.20 -17.88 -9.35
C THR A 270 -29.60 -17.23 -8.09
N GLU A 271 -29.53 -17.97 -7.00
CA GLU A 271 -28.95 -17.51 -5.72
C GLU A 271 -27.44 -17.28 -5.80
N VAL A 272 -26.70 -18.23 -6.42
CA VAL A 272 -25.25 -18.08 -6.64
C VAL A 272 -24.96 -16.90 -7.56
N VAL A 273 -25.74 -16.71 -8.65
CA VAL A 273 -25.60 -15.56 -9.54
C VAL A 273 -25.89 -14.24 -8.84
N ALA A 274 -26.92 -14.22 -7.96
CA ALA A 274 -27.23 -13.04 -7.14
C ALA A 274 -26.11 -12.75 -6.12
N ALA A 275 -25.57 -13.78 -5.45
CA ALA A 275 -24.44 -13.65 -4.54
C ALA A 275 -23.18 -13.06 -5.23
N LEU A 276 -22.83 -13.56 -6.43
CA LEU A 276 -21.79 -12.99 -7.28
C LEU A 276 -22.05 -11.51 -7.59
N GLY A 277 -23.30 -11.17 -7.93
CA GLY A 277 -23.69 -9.78 -8.21
C GLY A 277 -23.46 -8.88 -6.99
N PHE A 278 -23.84 -9.33 -5.77
CA PHE A 278 -23.60 -8.58 -4.55
C PHE A 278 -22.11 -8.48 -4.19
N ALA A 279 -21.34 -9.55 -4.33
CA ALA A 279 -19.88 -9.54 -4.10
C ALA A 279 -19.18 -8.54 -5.04
N LEU A 280 -19.52 -8.55 -6.34
CA LEU A 280 -18.99 -7.58 -7.29
C LEU A 280 -19.37 -6.13 -6.92
N LEU A 281 -20.64 -5.88 -6.60
CA LEU A 281 -21.10 -4.55 -6.21
C LEU A 281 -20.48 -4.08 -4.89
N SER A 282 -20.25 -4.98 -3.92
CA SER A 282 -19.51 -4.70 -2.70
C SER A 282 -18.06 -4.31 -2.99
N SER A 283 -17.36 -5.07 -3.85
CA SER A 283 -16.00 -4.75 -4.29
C SER A 283 -15.93 -3.40 -5.02
N VAL A 284 -16.92 -3.07 -5.88
CA VAL A 284 -17.05 -1.74 -6.51
C VAL A 284 -17.29 -0.65 -5.48
N GLY A 285 -18.11 -0.92 -4.45
CA GLY A 285 -18.35 -0.01 -3.33
C GLY A 285 -17.06 0.30 -2.55
N LEU A 286 -16.27 -0.72 -2.19
CA LEU A 286 -14.97 -0.58 -1.54
C LEU A 286 -13.98 0.21 -2.42
N TRP A 287 -13.92 -0.11 -3.72
CA TRP A 287 -13.11 0.61 -4.70
C TRP A 287 -13.48 2.09 -4.75
N TRP A 288 -14.78 2.41 -4.86
CA TRP A 288 -15.26 3.78 -4.94
C TRP A 288 -14.93 4.60 -3.69
N LEU A 289 -15.09 3.98 -2.51
CA LEU A 289 -14.75 4.60 -1.23
C LEU A 289 -13.26 4.90 -1.09
N TYR A 290 -12.40 4.07 -1.67
CA TYR A 290 -10.94 4.27 -1.62
C TYR A 290 -10.46 5.25 -2.70
N PHE A 291 -10.86 5.04 -3.97
CA PHE A 291 -10.36 5.79 -5.13
C PHE A 291 -11.09 7.13 -5.38
N GLY A 292 -12.01 7.53 -4.53
CA GLY A 292 -12.64 8.85 -4.56
C GLY A 292 -11.64 9.98 -4.28
N SER A 293 -12.14 11.10 -3.79
CA SER A 293 -11.31 12.31 -3.53
C SER A 293 -10.24 12.14 -2.45
N LEU A 294 -10.30 11.05 -1.65
CA LEU A 294 -9.38 10.81 -0.55
C LEU A 294 -7.93 10.65 -1.03
N THR A 295 -7.72 9.84 -2.07
CA THR A 295 -6.37 9.60 -2.63
C THR A 295 -5.76 10.85 -3.23
N THR A 296 -6.53 11.62 -3.99
CA THR A 296 -6.07 12.90 -4.57
C THR A 296 -5.73 13.92 -3.50
N THR A 297 -6.50 13.96 -2.41
CA THR A 297 -6.24 14.85 -1.27
C THR A 297 -4.96 14.43 -0.55
N ALA A 298 -4.75 13.12 -0.36
CA ALA A 298 -3.58 12.58 0.29
C ALA A 298 -2.28 12.93 -0.46
N VAL A 299 -2.23 12.73 -1.78
CA VAL A 299 -1.06 13.11 -2.61
C VAL A 299 -0.72 14.58 -2.44
N ARG A 300 -1.73 15.47 -2.56
CA ARG A 300 -1.52 16.92 -2.41
C ARG A 300 -1.05 17.29 -1.01
N ARG A 301 -1.60 16.66 0.02
CA ARG A 301 -1.24 16.93 1.41
C ARG A 301 0.19 16.49 1.71
N ILE A 302 0.62 15.31 1.23
CA ILE A 302 1.99 14.83 1.40
C ILE A 302 2.97 15.71 0.64
N ALA A 303 2.64 16.12 -0.60
CA ALA A 303 3.49 17.01 -1.40
C ALA A 303 3.67 18.39 -0.76
N ALA A 304 2.71 18.86 0.03
CA ALA A 304 2.75 20.14 0.74
C ALA A 304 3.28 20.05 2.18
N ASP A 305 3.57 18.85 2.69
CA ASP A 305 4.04 18.66 4.06
C ASP A 305 5.53 19.01 4.19
N GLU A 306 5.92 19.54 5.33
CA GLU A 306 7.33 19.84 5.62
C GLU A 306 8.18 18.58 5.73
N ILE A 307 7.56 17.45 6.12
CA ILE A 307 8.23 16.15 6.30
C ILE A 307 7.41 15.06 5.59
N PRO A 308 7.45 15.03 4.24
CA PRO A 308 6.62 14.12 3.43
C PRO A 308 6.79 12.64 3.80
N GLY A 309 8.00 12.21 4.13
CA GLY A 309 8.28 10.82 4.51
C GLY A 309 7.64 10.41 5.83
N GLN A 310 7.52 11.31 6.82
CA GLN A 310 6.83 10.99 8.05
C GLN A 310 5.32 10.83 7.82
N LEU A 311 4.72 11.75 7.07
CA LEU A 311 3.31 11.66 6.72
C LEU A 311 3.03 10.42 5.85
N GLY A 312 3.91 10.13 4.88
CA GLY A 312 3.86 8.91 4.06
C GLY A 312 3.92 7.64 4.90
N ARG A 313 4.88 7.55 5.84
CA ARG A 313 4.95 6.42 6.77
C ARG A 313 3.66 6.27 7.57
N ASP A 314 3.21 7.30 8.24
CA ASP A 314 2.06 7.22 9.14
C ASP A 314 0.78 6.88 8.35
N ALA A 315 0.51 7.59 7.25
CA ALA A 315 -0.70 7.43 6.47
C ALA A 315 -0.68 6.15 5.62
N TYR A 316 0.40 5.89 4.87
CA TYR A 316 0.42 4.77 3.94
C TYR A 316 0.97 3.50 4.57
N THR A 317 2.13 3.53 5.25
CA THR A 317 2.71 2.30 5.80
C THR A 317 1.86 1.68 6.91
N TYR A 318 1.30 2.47 7.82
CA TYR A 318 0.56 1.91 8.96
C TYR A 318 -0.96 1.91 8.76
N LEU A 319 -1.54 3.02 8.28
CA LEU A 319 -3.00 3.11 8.20
C LEU A 319 -3.60 2.39 6.99
N HIS A 320 -2.79 1.86 6.07
CA HIS A 320 -3.26 0.94 5.03
C HIS A 320 -3.39 -0.51 5.53
N ILE A 321 -2.77 -0.89 6.64
CA ILE A 321 -2.94 -2.22 7.23
C ILE A 321 -4.41 -2.58 7.46
N PRO A 322 -5.21 -1.77 8.20
CA PRO A 322 -6.63 -2.08 8.38
C PRO A 322 -7.44 -2.00 7.07
N ILE A 323 -7.03 -1.18 6.09
CA ILE A 323 -7.67 -1.14 4.77
C ILE A 323 -7.51 -2.48 4.06
N VAL A 324 -6.27 -2.96 3.96
CA VAL A 324 -5.93 -4.24 3.31
C VAL A 324 -6.56 -5.42 4.04
N ALA A 325 -6.45 -5.47 5.37
CA ALA A 325 -7.07 -6.50 6.18
C ALA A 325 -8.61 -6.50 6.03
N GLY A 326 -9.23 -5.33 5.94
CA GLY A 326 -10.66 -5.19 5.73
C GLY A 326 -11.13 -5.74 4.38
N VAL A 327 -10.37 -5.50 3.30
CA VAL A 327 -10.69 -6.08 1.97
C VAL A 327 -10.51 -7.60 2.00
N LEU A 328 -9.42 -8.12 2.59
CA LEU A 328 -9.19 -9.57 2.71
C LEU A 328 -10.31 -10.25 3.48
N LEU A 329 -10.75 -9.69 4.62
CA LEU A 329 -11.89 -10.24 5.37
C LEU A 329 -13.19 -10.17 4.57
N ALA A 330 -13.44 -9.08 3.83
CA ALA A 330 -14.61 -8.95 2.99
C ALA A 330 -14.64 -10.03 1.89
N SER A 331 -13.50 -10.31 1.23
CA SER A 331 -13.41 -11.35 0.21
C SER A 331 -13.67 -12.76 0.76
N VAL A 332 -13.20 -13.06 1.98
CA VAL A 332 -13.51 -14.31 2.68
C VAL A 332 -15.02 -14.41 2.97
N GLY A 333 -15.64 -13.30 3.41
CA GLY A 333 -17.09 -13.23 3.62
C GLY A 333 -17.89 -13.48 2.34
N ASP A 334 -17.46 -12.86 1.23
CA ASP A 334 -18.09 -13.05 -0.09
C ASP A 334 -17.99 -14.49 -0.56
N GLU A 335 -16.85 -15.17 -0.35
CA GLU A 335 -16.65 -16.58 -0.70
C GLU A 335 -17.60 -17.50 0.08
N LEU A 336 -17.72 -17.30 1.40
CA LEU A 336 -18.65 -18.07 2.23
C LEU A 336 -20.10 -17.93 1.74
N VAL A 337 -20.51 -16.72 1.38
CA VAL A 337 -21.85 -16.45 0.84
C VAL A 337 -22.07 -17.13 -0.50
N ILE A 338 -21.09 -17.11 -1.40
CA ILE A 338 -21.21 -17.72 -2.72
C ILE A 338 -21.24 -19.25 -2.64
N ALA A 339 -20.46 -19.84 -1.72
CA ALA A 339 -20.45 -21.27 -1.49
C ALA A 339 -21.82 -21.80 -1.00
N HIS A 340 -22.51 -21.04 -0.14
CA HIS A 340 -23.76 -21.45 0.51
C HIS A 340 -24.75 -20.28 0.65
N PRO A 341 -25.29 -19.71 -0.45
CA PRO A 341 -26.03 -18.45 -0.42
C PRO A 341 -27.35 -18.51 0.36
N GLY A 342 -27.97 -19.69 0.42
CA GLY A 342 -29.25 -19.95 1.13
C GLY A 342 -29.07 -20.24 2.61
N ASP A 343 -27.88 -20.64 3.05
CA ASP A 343 -27.64 -21.08 4.42
C ASP A 343 -27.46 -19.90 5.37
N GLU A 344 -27.74 -20.10 6.66
CA GLU A 344 -27.46 -19.13 7.71
C GLU A 344 -25.94 -18.97 7.84
N LEU A 345 -25.48 -17.72 7.90
CA LEU A 345 -24.09 -17.45 8.24
C LEU A 345 -23.88 -17.73 9.73
N GLU A 346 -23.02 -18.68 10.06
CA GLU A 346 -22.56 -18.83 11.44
C GLU A 346 -21.91 -17.52 11.95
N VAL A 347 -21.75 -17.41 13.27
CA VAL A 347 -21.17 -16.20 13.89
C VAL A 347 -19.83 -15.81 13.27
N ALA A 348 -18.97 -16.79 12.97
CA ALA A 348 -17.66 -16.55 12.33
C ALA A 348 -17.82 -15.97 10.90
N GLY A 349 -18.73 -16.53 10.10
CA GLY A 349 -19.05 -16.01 8.78
C GLY A 349 -19.63 -14.59 8.82
N ALA A 350 -20.57 -14.32 9.76
CA ALA A 350 -21.12 -12.98 9.97
C ALA A 350 -20.04 -11.97 10.41
N LEU A 351 -19.08 -12.39 11.25
CA LEU A 351 -17.95 -11.56 11.67
C LEU A 351 -17.06 -11.16 10.50
N VAL A 352 -16.73 -12.05 9.57
CA VAL A 352 -15.89 -11.69 8.42
C VAL A 352 -16.68 -10.89 7.39
N ALA A 353 -17.91 -11.26 7.07
CA ALA A 353 -18.74 -10.58 6.08
C ALA A 353 -19.10 -9.14 6.44
N LEU A 354 -19.31 -8.83 7.73
CA LEU A 354 -19.64 -7.49 8.22
C LEU A 354 -18.42 -6.77 8.79
N GLY A 355 -17.54 -7.50 9.48
CA GLY A 355 -16.34 -6.96 10.10
C GLY A 355 -15.29 -6.52 9.08
N GLY A 356 -15.17 -7.21 7.95
CA GLY A 356 -14.27 -6.83 6.85
C GLY A 356 -14.57 -5.42 6.32
N PRO A 357 -15.77 -5.15 5.79
CA PRO A 357 -16.18 -3.81 5.37
C PRO A 357 -16.10 -2.76 6.49
N ALA A 358 -16.47 -3.11 7.73
CA ALA A 358 -16.33 -2.20 8.87
C ALA A 358 -14.87 -1.82 9.14
N LEU A 359 -13.94 -2.78 9.14
CA LEU A 359 -12.52 -2.56 9.32
C LEU A 359 -11.92 -1.70 8.19
N PHE A 360 -12.33 -1.97 6.96
CA PHE A 360 -11.95 -1.15 5.80
C PHE A 360 -12.37 0.32 5.99
N ILE A 361 -13.62 0.57 6.37
CA ILE A 361 -14.14 1.93 6.60
C ILE A 361 -13.38 2.60 7.75
N VAL A 362 -13.08 1.90 8.85
CA VAL A 362 -12.26 2.40 9.96
C VAL A 362 -10.87 2.79 9.47
N GLY A 363 -10.23 1.94 8.66
CA GLY A 363 -8.94 2.24 8.02
C GLY A 363 -8.99 3.52 7.18
N LEU A 364 -10.02 3.68 6.35
CA LEU A 364 -10.22 4.89 5.55
C LEU A 364 -10.48 6.14 6.41
N MET A 365 -11.20 6.01 7.52
CA MET A 365 -11.43 7.11 8.46
C MET A 365 -10.12 7.55 9.11
N ALA A 366 -9.31 6.60 9.57
CA ALA A 366 -8.00 6.87 10.18
C ALA A 366 -7.02 7.49 9.17
N PHE A 367 -6.94 6.94 7.96
CA PHE A 367 -6.15 7.49 6.86
C PHE A 367 -6.59 8.93 6.52
N GLY A 368 -7.90 9.15 6.35
CA GLY A 368 -8.48 10.46 6.08
C GLY A 368 -8.14 11.48 7.16
N ALA A 369 -8.31 11.11 8.43
CA ALA A 369 -7.95 11.96 9.57
C ALA A 369 -6.47 12.37 9.55
N ARG A 370 -5.57 11.45 9.18
CA ARG A 370 -4.11 11.73 9.12
C ARG A 370 -3.73 12.67 7.98
N VAL A 371 -4.44 12.62 6.86
CA VAL A 371 -4.21 13.52 5.72
C VAL A 371 -5.06 14.80 5.76
N GLY A 372 -5.73 15.07 6.89
CA GLY A 372 -6.50 16.29 7.12
C GLY A 372 -7.90 16.30 6.48
N ARG A 373 -8.42 15.12 6.12
CA ARG A 373 -9.81 14.96 5.66
C ARG A 373 -10.61 14.13 6.66
N HIS A 374 -11.51 14.77 7.37
CA HIS A 374 -12.43 14.06 8.25
C HIS A 374 -13.59 13.51 7.43
N ARG A 375 -13.80 12.19 7.49
CA ARG A 375 -14.99 11.57 6.94
C ARG A 375 -16.21 11.96 7.78
N ALA A 376 -17.33 12.12 7.10
CA ALA A 376 -18.59 12.46 7.73
C ALA A 376 -19.00 11.41 8.77
N TRP A 377 -19.81 11.82 9.75
CA TRP A 377 -20.44 10.94 10.75
C TRP A 377 -21.18 9.74 10.14
N THR A 378 -21.57 9.81 8.85
CA THR A 378 -22.13 8.70 8.07
C THR A 378 -21.24 7.45 8.07
N SER A 379 -19.91 7.59 7.98
CA SER A 379 -18.97 6.47 8.06
C SER A 379 -18.99 5.81 9.46
N THR A 380 -19.09 6.61 10.51
CA THR A 380 -19.22 6.10 11.89
C THR A 380 -20.52 5.31 12.08
N ILE A 381 -21.63 5.83 11.54
CA ILE A 381 -22.92 5.11 11.58
C ILE A 381 -22.83 3.80 10.81
N ALA A 382 -22.22 3.79 9.62
CA ALA A 382 -22.07 2.58 8.84
C ALA A 382 -21.25 1.51 9.62
N VAL A 383 -20.12 1.89 10.22
CA VAL A 383 -19.31 0.98 11.05
C VAL A 383 -20.11 0.43 12.25
N VAL A 384 -20.74 1.33 13.02
CA VAL A 384 -21.53 0.92 14.20
C VAL A 384 -22.71 0.03 13.76
N GLY A 385 -23.39 0.38 12.66
CA GLY A 385 -24.50 -0.40 12.12
C GLY A 385 -24.09 -1.81 11.70
N LEU A 386 -22.98 -1.94 10.94
CA LEU A 386 -22.43 -3.23 10.51
C LEU A 386 -22.07 -4.10 11.72
N LEU A 387 -21.33 -3.55 12.69
CA LEU A 387 -20.90 -4.31 13.86
C LEU A 387 -22.07 -4.69 14.79
N ALA A 388 -23.02 -3.78 15.01
CA ALA A 388 -24.20 -4.06 15.82
C ALA A 388 -25.16 -5.08 15.17
N PHE A 389 -25.08 -5.24 13.84
CA PHE A 389 -25.92 -6.16 13.09
C PHE A 389 -25.42 -7.62 13.12
N ILE A 390 -24.14 -7.87 13.49
CA ILE A 390 -23.53 -9.22 13.50
C ILE A 390 -24.41 -10.27 14.21
N PRO A 391 -24.98 -10.05 15.43
CA PRO A 391 -25.79 -11.06 16.10
C PRO A 391 -27.10 -11.41 15.36
N VAL A 392 -27.62 -10.49 14.55
CA VAL A 392 -28.80 -10.73 13.71
C VAL A 392 -28.40 -11.44 12.44
N ALA A 393 -27.31 -10.99 11.80
CA ALA A 393 -26.76 -11.53 10.55
C ALA A 393 -26.43 -13.02 10.66
N SER A 394 -25.95 -13.50 11.83
CA SER A 394 -25.64 -14.91 12.04
C SER A 394 -26.86 -15.85 12.00
N ARG A 395 -28.09 -15.30 11.92
CA ARG A 395 -29.33 -16.03 11.79
C ARG A 395 -30.04 -15.78 10.44
N LEU A 396 -29.39 -15.09 9.54
CA LEU A 396 -29.89 -14.78 8.20
C LEU A 396 -29.12 -15.55 7.15
N SER A 397 -29.76 -15.78 6.00
CA SER A 397 -29.06 -16.38 4.86
C SER A 397 -27.93 -15.46 4.38
N GLY A 398 -26.85 -16.07 3.93
CA GLY A 398 -25.68 -15.36 3.39
C GLY A 398 -26.07 -14.33 2.33
N LEU A 399 -27.00 -14.67 1.45
CA LEU A 399 -27.48 -13.78 0.39
C LEU A 399 -28.12 -12.50 0.95
N VAL A 400 -28.90 -12.59 2.01
CA VAL A 400 -29.52 -11.41 2.66
C VAL A 400 -28.44 -10.53 3.28
N VAL A 401 -27.45 -11.13 3.93
CA VAL A 401 -26.34 -10.39 4.53
C VAL A 401 -25.52 -9.68 3.45
N ALA A 402 -25.20 -10.35 2.34
CA ALA A 402 -24.49 -9.74 1.21
C ALA A 402 -25.26 -8.56 0.61
N ALA A 403 -26.59 -8.68 0.45
CA ALA A 403 -27.45 -7.58 -0.02
C ALA A 403 -27.38 -6.37 0.93
N ILE A 404 -27.41 -6.59 2.25
CA ILE A 404 -27.32 -5.51 3.26
C ILE A 404 -25.95 -4.84 3.22
N VAL A 405 -24.86 -5.61 3.19
CA VAL A 405 -23.49 -5.08 3.09
C VAL A 405 -23.34 -4.23 1.83
N THR A 406 -23.79 -4.75 0.68
CA THR A 406 -23.77 -4.03 -0.60
C THR A 406 -24.56 -2.72 -0.52
N ALA A 407 -25.76 -2.74 0.06
CA ALA A 407 -26.59 -1.55 0.24
C ALA A 407 -25.91 -0.50 1.13
N VAL A 408 -25.24 -0.90 2.21
CA VAL A 408 -24.48 0.01 3.08
C VAL A 408 -23.31 0.64 2.33
N LEU A 409 -22.49 -0.18 1.66
CA LEU A 409 -21.31 0.32 0.93
C LEU A 409 -21.68 1.25 -0.21
N THR A 410 -22.67 0.90 -1.02
CA THR A 410 -23.13 1.74 -2.16
C THR A 410 -23.80 3.02 -1.68
N SER A 411 -24.57 2.98 -0.57
CA SER A 411 -25.15 4.17 0.04
C SER A 411 -24.06 5.13 0.56
N LEU A 412 -23.04 4.59 1.22
CA LEU A 412 -21.92 5.38 1.72
C LEU A 412 -21.09 5.99 0.59
N ALA A 413 -20.81 5.22 -0.47
CA ALA A 413 -20.11 5.69 -1.67
C ALA A 413 -20.88 6.82 -2.37
N THR A 414 -22.20 6.68 -2.49
CA THR A 414 -23.07 7.70 -3.07
C THR A 414 -23.09 8.97 -2.22
N ALA A 415 -23.18 8.83 -0.89
CA ALA A 415 -23.14 9.97 0.03
C ALA A 415 -21.82 10.75 -0.07
N ASP A 416 -20.68 10.05 -0.12
CA ASP A 416 -19.35 10.65 -0.29
C ASP A 416 -19.30 11.44 -1.63
N HIS A 417 -19.78 10.85 -2.72
CA HIS A 417 -19.79 11.50 -4.04
C HIS A 417 -20.65 12.77 -4.07
N LEU A 418 -21.84 12.73 -3.47
CA LEU A 418 -22.73 13.88 -3.39
C LEU A 418 -22.15 15.02 -2.53
N GLN A 419 -21.44 14.70 -1.45
CA GLN A 419 -20.77 15.70 -0.63
C GLN A 419 -19.64 16.40 -1.40
N GLU A 420 -18.87 15.63 -2.19
CA GLU A 420 -17.84 16.20 -3.06
C GLU A 420 -18.41 17.13 -4.14
N ALA A 421 -19.47 16.72 -4.79
CA ALA A 421 -20.14 17.55 -5.79
C ALA A 421 -20.57 18.91 -5.19
N ARG A 422 -21.14 18.90 -3.97
CA ARG A 422 -21.56 20.13 -3.25
C ARG A 422 -20.38 21.01 -2.81
N SER A 423 -19.21 20.44 -2.56
CA SER A 423 -18.02 21.23 -2.14
C SER A 423 -17.31 21.91 -3.33
N ARG A 424 -17.65 21.53 -4.56
CA ARG A 424 -17.09 22.10 -5.80
C ARG A 424 -17.96 23.21 -6.39
N THR A 425 -19.23 23.32 -5.95
CA THR A 425 -20.17 24.41 -6.27
C THR A 425 -20.11 25.50 -5.23
#